data_ce46258264b8138c009d8c56a702a3d6
#
_entry.id   ce46258264b8138c009d8c56a702a3d6
#
_cell.length_a   1.000
_cell.length_b   1.000
_cell.length_c   1.000
_cell.angle_alpha   90.00
_cell.angle_beta   90.00
_cell.angle_gamma   90.00
#
_symmetry.space_group_name_H-M   'P 1'
#
loop_
_entity.id
_entity.type
_entity.pdbx_description
1 polymer ?
#
loop_
_entity_poly.entity_id
_entity_poly.type
_entity_poly.pdbx_seq_one_letter_code
_entity_poly.pdbx_strand_id
1 'polypeptide(L)'
;LRTIWPWDQDAVAASLEKTGRLLVAHEAVEVGGFGAEVVATMVDRLGPANIKAARRIGAPRIPIPFSPPLENEIRVTPAKIVAAAKAAIA
;
A
#
# COMPACT_ATOMS: atom_id res chain seq x y z
N LEU A 1 -9.68 3.44 2.74
CA LEU A 1 -10.56 2.53 3.50
C LEU A 1 -10.91 3.11 4.85
N ARG A 2 -12.17 2.96 5.27
CA ARG A 2 -12.63 3.46 6.57
C ARG A 2 -12.52 2.41 7.67
N THR A 3 -12.60 1.14 7.29
CA THR A 3 -12.50 0.04 8.24
C THR A 3 -11.51 -0.99 7.72
N ILE A 4 -10.79 -1.61 8.65
CA ILE A 4 -9.86 -2.69 8.34
C ILE A 4 -10.60 -4.03 8.26
N TRP A 5 -11.66 -4.19 9.07
CA TRP A 5 -12.45 -5.40 9.04
C TRP A 5 -13.90 -5.12 9.44
N PRO A 6 -14.88 -5.42 8.60
CA PRO A 6 -14.67 -5.77 7.18
C PRO A 6 -14.24 -4.54 6.38
N TRP A 7 -13.42 -4.74 5.36
CA TRP A 7 -13.02 -3.65 4.47
C TRP A 7 -13.69 -3.81 3.10
N ASP A 8 -13.80 -2.69 2.37
CA ASP A 8 -14.54 -2.65 1.10
C ASP A 8 -13.70 -3.24 -0.04
N GLN A 9 -13.65 -4.55 -0.10
CA GLN A 9 -12.92 -5.27 -1.14
C GLN A 9 -13.48 -5.01 -2.54
N ASP A 10 -14.80 -4.85 -2.63
CA ASP A 10 -15.45 -4.64 -3.93
C ASP A 10 -15.03 -3.32 -4.57
N ALA A 11 -14.94 -2.26 -3.79
CA ALA A 11 -14.49 -0.96 -4.30
C ALA A 11 -13.04 -1.02 -4.78
N VAL A 12 -12.17 -1.66 -4.02
CA VAL A 12 -10.76 -1.81 -4.41
C VAL A 12 -10.64 -2.68 -5.66
N ALA A 13 -11.35 -3.79 -5.71
CA ALA A 13 -11.34 -4.68 -6.88
C ALA A 13 -11.83 -3.98 -8.14
N ALA A 14 -12.92 -3.23 -8.06
CA ALA A 14 -13.46 -2.48 -9.19
C ALA A 14 -12.46 -1.47 -9.73
N SER A 15 -11.79 -0.73 -8.85
CA SER A 15 -10.77 0.23 -9.24
C SER A 15 -9.55 -0.46 -9.86
N LEU A 16 -9.11 -1.56 -9.29
CA LEU A 16 -7.97 -2.30 -9.78
C LEU A 16 -8.24 -2.95 -11.14
N GLU A 17 -9.43 -3.49 -11.35
CA GLU A 17 -9.83 -4.02 -12.66
C GLU A 17 -9.76 -2.96 -13.74
N LYS A 18 -10.10 -1.73 -13.39
CA LYS A 18 -10.09 -0.60 -14.31
C LYS A 18 -8.69 -0.12 -14.66
N THR A 19 -7.81 -0.02 -13.67
CA THR A 19 -6.48 0.56 -13.83
C THR A 19 -5.36 -0.46 -14.00
N GLY A 20 -5.52 -1.65 -13.44
CA GLY A 20 -4.50 -2.68 -13.41
C GLY A 20 -3.35 -2.39 -12.44
N ARG A 21 -3.42 -1.31 -11.68
CA ARG A 21 -2.34 -0.89 -10.77
C ARG A 21 -2.87 -0.55 -9.40
N LEU A 22 -2.15 -1.01 -8.38
CA LEU A 22 -2.53 -0.83 -6.98
C LEU A 22 -1.32 -0.32 -6.19
N LEU A 23 -1.55 0.74 -5.43
CA LEU A 23 -0.62 1.22 -4.43
C LEU A 23 -1.36 1.34 -3.10
N VAL A 24 -0.87 0.65 -2.08
CA VAL A 24 -1.41 0.76 -0.73
C VAL A 24 -0.41 1.50 0.14
N ALA A 25 -0.86 2.58 0.78
CA ALA A 25 -0.04 3.39 1.67
C ALA A 25 -0.66 3.42 3.06
N HIS A 26 0.16 3.20 4.08
CA HIS A 26 -0.25 3.31 5.48
C HIS A 26 0.94 3.63 6.37
N GLU A 27 0.69 4.09 7.58
CA GLU A 27 1.74 4.39 8.54
C GLU A 27 2.22 3.16 9.32
N ALA A 28 1.48 2.08 9.28
CA ALA A 28 1.89 0.82 9.89
C ALA A 28 3.14 0.26 9.22
N VAL A 29 3.81 -0.68 9.88
CA VAL A 29 4.98 -1.34 9.32
C VAL A 29 4.62 -2.04 8.00
N GLU A 30 5.50 -1.94 7.02
CA GLU A 30 5.26 -2.52 5.69
C GLU A 30 5.26 -4.05 5.73
N VAL A 31 6.20 -4.64 6.45
CA VAL A 31 6.32 -6.09 6.58
C VAL A 31 5.26 -6.59 7.57
N GLY A 32 4.31 -7.37 7.09
CA GLY A 32 3.20 -7.86 7.91
C GLY A 32 2.11 -6.84 8.18
N GLY A 33 2.18 -5.66 7.58
CA GLY A 33 1.13 -4.64 7.70
C GLY A 33 -0.09 -4.95 6.84
N PHE A 34 -1.17 -4.22 7.06
CA PHE A 34 -2.44 -4.48 6.37
C PHE A 34 -2.35 -4.30 4.85
N GLY A 35 -1.43 -3.46 4.38
CA GLY A 35 -1.22 -3.29 2.94
C GLY A 35 -0.86 -4.60 2.24
N ALA A 36 -0.09 -5.45 2.89
CA ALA A 36 0.23 -6.77 2.36
C ALA A 36 -1.01 -7.64 2.20
N GLU A 37 -1.93 -7.57 3.17
CA GLU A 37 -3.20 -8.30 3.11
C GLU A 37 -4.08 -7.80 1.96
N VAL A 38 -4.14 -6.49 1.74
CA VAL A 38 -4.89 -5.91 0.62
C VAL A 38 -4.35 -6.43 -0.72
N VAL A 39 -3.05 -6.40 -0.90
CA VAL A 39 -2.41 -6.90 -2.12
C VAL A 39 -2.69 -8.40 -2.31
N ALA A 40 -2.51 -9.20 -1.27
CA ALA A 40 -2.75 -10.65 -1.34
C ALA A 40 -4.21 -10.96 -1.69
N THR A 41 -5.15 -10.25 -1.07
CA THR A 41 -6.58 -10.43 -1.33
C THR A 41 -6.92 -10.12 -2.80
N MET A 42 -6.34 -9.07 -3.36
CA MET A 42 -6.59 -8.70 -4.74
C MET A 42 -5.97 -9.70 -5.72
N VAL A 43 -4.80 -10.24 -5.41
CA VAL A 43 -4.19 -11.29 -6.23
C VAL A 43 -5.06 -12.54 -6.23
N ASP A 44 -5.55 -12.94 -5.06
CA ASP A 44 -6.45 -14.11 -4.96
C ASP A 44 -7.76 -13.90 -5.73
N ARG A 45 -8.30 -12.69 -5.66
CA ARG A 45 -9.61 -12.37 -6.22
C ARG A 45 -9.59 -12.16 -7.73
N LEU A 46 -8.60 -11.42 -8.23
CA LEU A 46 -8.53 -11.02 -9.64
C LEU A 46 -7.58 -11.88 -10.48
N GLY A 47 -6.64 -12.56 -9.85
CA GLY A 47 -5.57 -13.27 -10.50
C GLY A 47 -4.40 -12.37 -10.88
N PRO A 48 -3.16 -12.89 -10.81
CA PRO A 48 -1.97 -12.08 -11.04
C PRO A 48 -1.85 -11.56 -12.48
N ALA A 49 -2.44 -12.25 -13.46
CA ALA A 49 -2.39 -11.84 -14.85
C ALA A 49 -3.13 -10.52 -15.12
N ASN A 50 -4.07 -10.14 -14.27
CA ASN A 50 -4.87 -8.93 -14.40
C ASN A 50 -4.28 -7.74 -13.66
N ILE A 51 -3.15 -7.91 -12.97
CA ILE A 51 -2.52 -6.89 -12.16
C ILE A 51 -1.18 -6.53 -12.79
N LYS A 52 -1.07 -5.29 -13.30
CA LYS A 52 0.16 -4.80 -13.93
C LYS A 52 1.20 -4.40 -12.89
N ALA A 53 0.76 -3.84 -11.78
CA ALA A 53 1.64 -3.47 -10.68
C ALA A 53 0.85 -3.48 -9.36
N ALA A 54 1.46 -4.01 -8.34
CA ALA A 54 0.93 -3.94 -6.98
C ALA A 54 2.10 -3.59 -6.05
N ARG A 55 1.96 -2.50 -5.35
CA ARG A 55 3.00 -1.97 -4.46
C ARG A 55 2.37 -1.56 -3.15
N ARG A 56 3.17 -1.60 -2.11
CA ARG A 56 2.79 -1.09 -0.81
C ARG A 56 3.90 -0.21 -0.27
N ILE A 57 3.52 0.78 0.51
CA ILE A 57 4.45 1.66 1.20
C ILE A 57 3.99 1.81 2.63
N GLY A 58 4.88 1.58 3.56
CA GLY A 58 4.63 1.67 4.99
C GLY A 58 5.91 2.00 5.72
N ALA A 59 5.86 2.00 7.05
CA ALA A 59 7.04 2.25 7.86
C ALA A 59 8.02 1.07 7.78
N PRO A 60 9.33 1.32 7.90
CA PRO A 60 10.29 0.24 8.03
C PRO A 60 10.08 -0.51 9.34
N ARG A 61 10.54 -1.74 9.41
CA ARG A 61 10.37 -2.59 10.58
C ARG A 61 11.42 -2.28 11.64
N ILE A 62 11.32 -1.08 12.20
CA ILE A 62 12.21 -0.58 13.26
C ILE A 62 11.37 0.18 14.29
N PRO A 63 11.85 0.35 15.54
CA PRO A 63 11.19 1.21 16.51
C PRO A 63 11.08 2.65 16.01
N ILE A 64 9.99 3.33 16.37
CA ILE A 64 9.79 4.72 15.98
C ILE A 64 10.72 5.61 16.80
N PRO A 65 11.61 6.40 16.15
CA PRO A 65 12.51 7.30 16.85
C PRO A 65 11.78 8.54 17.36
N PHE A 66 12.36 9.22 18.36
CA PHE A 66 11.76 10.41 18.94
C PHE A 66 12.12 11.71 18.23
N SER A 67 13.29 11.79 17.60
CA SER A 67 13.69 13.05 16.98
C SER A 67 12.96 13.30 15.67
N PRO A 68 12.48 14.55 15.43
CA PRO A 68 11.75 14.84 14.19
C PRO A 68 12.47 14.48 12.89
N PRO A 69 13.79 14.71 12.73
CA PRO A 69 14.48 14.28 11.50
C PRO A 69 14.45 12.77 11.28
N LEU A 70 14.58 11.98 12.34
CA LEU A 70 14.55 10.52 12.24
C LEU A 70 13.12 10.00 12.04
N GLU A 71 12.13 10.63 12.69
CA GLU A 71 10.73 10.29 12.43
C GLU A 71 10.37 10.52 10.97
N ASN A 72 10.82 11.62 10.37
CA ASN A 72 10.53 11.93 8.97
C ASN A 72 11.13 10.91 8.01
N GLU A 73 12.23 10.26 8.38
CA GLU A 73 12.83 9.20 7.57
C GLU A 73 11.94 7.97 7.48
N ILE A 74 11.17 7.67 8.53
CA ILE A 74 10.31 6.48 8.56
C ILE A 74 8.85 6.76 8.24
N ARG A 75 8.40 8.02 8.29
CA ARG A 75 7.02 8.37 7.98
C ARG A 75 6.72 8.20 6.51
N VAL A 76 5.47 7.83 6.23
CA VAL A 76 4.96 7.81 4.86
C VAL A 76 4.55 9.25 4.51
N THR A 77 5.40 9.93 3.76
CA THR A 77 5.20 11.33 3.37
C THR A 77 4.56 11.43 1.98
N PRO A 78 3.95 12.57 1.62
CA PRO A 78 3.46 12.79 0.27
C PRO A 78 4.51 12.54 -0.81
N ALA A 79 5.76 12.95 -0.57
CA ALA A 79 6.85 12.73 -1.52
C ALA A 79 7.12 11.25 -1.76
N LYS A 80 7.11 10.43 -0.71
CA LYS A 80 7.29 8.98 -0.81
C LYS A 80 6.14 8.32 -1.56
N ILE A 81 4.91 8.77 -1.31
CA ILE A 81 3.73 8.25 -2.02
C ILE A 81 3.80 8.59 -3.51
N VAL A 82 4.18 9.82 -3.85
CA VAL A 82 4.34 10.23 -5.26
C VAL A 82 5.41 9.40 -5.95
N ALA A 83 6.55 9.18 -5.29
CA ALA A 83 7.62 8.35 -5.86
C ALA A 83 7.16 6.91 -6.09
N ALA A 84 6.45 6.33 -5.12
CA ALA A 84 5.91 4.97 -5.25
C ALA A 84 4.86 4.88 -6.35
N ALA A 85 3.99 5.88 -6.48
CA ALA A 85 2.97 5.93 -7.52
C ALA A 85 3.61 6.01 -8.91
N LYS A 86 4.63 6.87 -9.09
CA LYS A 86 5.37 6.96 -10.35
C LYS A 86 6.04 5.64 -10.71
N ALA A 87 6.62 4.95 -9.74
CA ALA A 87 7.22 3.64 -9.96
C ALA A 87 6.17 2.60 -10.38
N ALA A 88 4.95 2.69 -9.86
CA ALA A 88 3.88 1.76 -10.19
C ALA A 88 3.33 1.94 -11.61
N ILE A 89 3.46 3.12 -12.19
CA ILE A 89 2.99 3.40 -13.56
C ILE A 89 4.11 3.38 -14.60
N ALA A 90 5.33 3.24 -14.16
CA ALA A 90 6.50 3.19 -15.05
C ALA A 90 6.56 1.90 -15.88
#